data_29bedf06327a36105b51c62532968ac3
#
_entry.id   29bedf06327a36105b51c62532968ac3
#
_cell.length_a   1.000
_cell.length_b   1.000
_cell.length_c   1.000
_cell.angle_alpha   90.00
_cell.angle_beta   90.00
_cell.angle_gamma   90.00
#
_symmetry.space_group_name_H-M   'P 1'
#
loop_
_entity.id
_entity.type
_entity.pdbx_description
1 polymer ?
#
loop_
_entity_poly.entity_id
_entity_poly.type
_entity_poly.pdbx_seq_one_letter_code
_entity_poly.pdbx_strand_id
1 'polypeptide(L)'
;MNTFKENQENSAQKIDVIDSPETAKMAAYAYAVRNGMDPVWLCAFASATFTTKITRTDFEISLLHFATTTHNATETWQSHADQAWQLHVNWAIETIKHIAIVHTAGLAGCAALLATDKTLRNCTTLLGTLCFSLGLLFIAITLHLGSTAYLKRAQDHHGRANSVRNSTSWEAYVAAQSSYQKDAGKRWTQYAQITGWAAASFAIIGVGLLIATLSS
;
A
#
# COMPACT_ATOMS: atom_id res chain seq x y z
N MET A 1 3.99 -2.24 -44.33
CA MET A 1 3.37 -2.33 -43.00
C MET A 1 2.23 -1.30 -42.81
N ASN A 2 2.22 -0.17 -43.49
CA ASN A 2 1.15 0.85 -43.43
C ASN A 2 -0.15 0.45 -44.14
N THR A 3 -0.10 -0.22 -45.27
CA THR A 3 -1.28 -0.62 -46.04
C THR A 3 -2.19 -1.62 -45.35
N PHE A 4 -1.67 -2.46 -44.47
CA PHE A 4 -2.47 -3.41 -43.69
C PHE A 4 -3.28 -2.70 -42.59
N LYS A 5 -2.71 -1.69 -41.96
CA LYS A 5 -3.38 -0.85 -40.95
C LYS A 5 -4.51 -0.02 -41.59
N GLU A 6 -4.26 0.61 -42.70
CA GLU A 6 -5.23 1.48 -43.43
C GLU A 6 -6.45 0.69 -43.94
N ASN A 7 -6.24 -0.55 -44.39
CA ASN A 7 -7.36 -1.43 -44.81
C ASN A 7 -8.19 -1.93 -43.61
N GLN A 8 -7.60 -2.16 -42.43
CA GLN A 8 -8.36 -2.51 -41.24
C GLN A 8 -9.17 -1.34 -40.69
N GLU A 9 -8.64 -0.12 -40.70
CA GLU A 9 -9.37 1.08 -40.28
C GLU A 9 -10.56 1.37 -41.20
N ASN A 10 -10.38 1.31 -42.51
CA ASN A 10 -11.45 1.56 -43.46
C ASN A 10 -12.56 0.49 -43.45
N SER A 11 -12.22 -0.76 -43.19
CA SER A 11 -13.19 -1.85 -43.03
C SER A 11 -14.02 -1.73 -41.74
N ALA A 12 -13.33 -1.34 -40.63
CA ALA A 12 -13.98 -1.18 -39.33
C ALA A 12 -14.95 -0.01 -39.25
N GLN A 13 -14.74 1.08 -40.03
CA GLN A 13 -15.62 2.23 -40.06
C GLN A 13 -17.00 1.96 -40.73
N LYS A 14 -17.13 0.90 -41.53
CA LYS A 14 -18.36 0.56 -42.26
C LYS A 14 -19.31 -0.40 -41.52
N ILE A 15 -18.92 -0.94 -40.36
CA ILE A 15 -19.72 -1.95 -39.65
C ILE A 15 -20.69 -1.24 -38.70
N ASP A 16 -21.97 -1.15 -39.04
CA ASP A 16 -23.01 -0.58 -38.16
C ASP A 16 -23.47 -1.57 -37.08
N VAL A 17 -23.29 -2.85 -37.34
CA VAL A 17 -23.69 -3.94 -36.44
C VAL A 17 -22.53 -4.88 -36.22
N ILE A 18 -22.28 -5.22 -34.97
CA ILE A 18 -21.28 -6.20 -34.53
C ILE A 18 -22.01 -7.51 -34.29
N ASP A 19 -21.71 -8.52 -35.07
CA ASP A 19 -22.43 -9.80 -35.14
C ASP A 19 -21.52 -11.01 -34.92
N SER A 20 -20.20 -10.80 -34.85
CA SER A 20 -19.21 -11.87 -34.62
C SER A 20 -18.05 -11.38 -33.72
N PRO A 21 -17.31 -12.30 -33.07
CA PRO A 21 -16.13 -11.95 -32.29
C PRO A 21 -15.04 -11.26 -33.12
N GLU A 22 -14.93 -11.58 -34.42
CA GLU A 22 -13.98 -10.97 -35.34
C GLU A 22 -14.35 -9.52 -35.63
N THR A 23 -15.63 -9.23 -35.88
CA THR A 23 -16.11 -7.85 -36.06
C THR A 23 -15.99 -7.03 -34.81
N ALA A 24 -16.19 -7.64 -33.62
CA ALA A 24 -15.97 -7.02 -32.33
C ALA A 24 -14.50 -6.63 -32.12
N LYS A 25 -13.56 -7.53 -32.45
CA LYS A 25 -12.11 -7.23 -32.38
C LYS A 25 -11.72 -6.08 -33.32
N MET A 26 -12.21 -6.08 -34.56
CA MET A 26 -11.90 -5.01 -35.51
C MET A 26 -12.46 -3.66 -35.03
N ALA A 27 -13.69 -3.64 -34.53
CA ALA A 27 -14.28 -2.43 -33.97
C ALA A 27 -13.52 -1.92 -32.73
N ALA A 28 -13.12 -2.82 -31.83
CA ALA A 28 -12.33 -2.49 -30.65
C ALA A 28 -10.93 -1.96 -31.02
N TYR A 29 -10.29 -2.55 -32.03
CA TYR A 29 -9.02 -2.07 -32.55
C TYR A 29 -9.12 -0.64 -33.09
N ALA A 30 -10.10 -0.40 -33.98
CA ALA A 30 -10.32 0.91 -34.56
C ALA A 30 -10.69 1.98 -33.50
N TYR A 31 -11.49 1.59 -32.52
CA TYR A 31 -11.84 2.44 -31.38
C TYR A 31 -10.60 2.80 -30.54
N ALA A 32 -9.77 1.80 -30.22
CA ALA A 32 -8.55 1.99 -29.42
C ALA A 32 -7.57 2.95 -30.11
N VAL A 33 -7.30 2.72 -31.39
CA VAL A 33 -6.39 3.58 -32.17
C VAL A 33 -6.89 5.02 -32.23
N ARG A 34 -8.21 5.22 -32.48
CA ARG A 34 -8.82 6.55 -32.56
C ARG A 34 -8.75 7.31 -31.23
N ASN A 35 -8.83 6.60 -30.10
CA ASN A 35 -8.85 7.19 -28.77
C ASN A 35 -7.49 7.11 -28.03
N GLY A 36 -6.41 6.67 -28.71
CA GLY A 36 -5.08 6.57 -28.10
C GLY A 36 -4.95 5.53 -26.98
N MET A 37 -5.80 4.49 -27.01
CA MET A 37 -5.81 3.40 -26.04
C MET A 37 -4.99 2.20 -26.56
N ASP A 38 -4.69 1.24 -25.65
CA ASP A 38 -4.02 0.00 -26.05
C ASP A 38 -4.96 -0.91 -26.85
N PRO A 39 -4.70 -1.11 -28.16
CA PRO A 39 -5.57 -1.92 -29.00
C PRO A 39 -5.53 -3.41 -28.64
N VAL A 40 -4.41 -3.93 -28.12
CA VAL A 40 -4.30 -5.35 -27.76
C VAL A 40 -5.20 -5.65 -26.56
N TRP A 41 -5.17 -4.78 -25.56
CA TRP A 41 -5.99 -4.89 -24.38
C TRP A 41 -7.49 -4.79 -24.67
N LEU A 42 -7.94 -3.79 -25.47
CA LEU A 42 -9.34 -3.65 -25.83
C LEU A 42 -9.85 -4.77 -26.74
N CYS A 43 -9.03 -5.29 -27.65
CA CYS A 43 -9.39 -6.47 -28.45
C CYS A 43 -9.56 -7.72 -27.58
N ALA A 44 -8.74 -7.90 -26.55
CA ALA A 44 -8.90 -9.00 -25.61
C ALA A 44 -10.22 -8.88 -24.83
N PHE A 45 -10.56 -7.68 -24.34
CA PHE A 45 -11.86 -7.41 -23.70
C PHE A 45 -13.03 -7.69 -24.66
N ALA A 46 -12.97 -7.18 -25.88
CA ALA A 46 -13.99 -7.40 -26.91
C ALA A 46 -14.23 -8.92 -27.16
N SER A 47 -13.15 -9.70 -27.22
CA SER A 47 -13.24 -11.15 -27.44
C SER A 47 -13.86 -11.88 -26.25
N ALA A 48 -13.56 -11.44 -25.02
CA ALA A 48 -14.04 -12.08 -23.80
C ALA A 48 -15.52 -11.72 -23.51
N THR A 49 -15.99 -10.56 -23.97
CA THR A 49 -17.31 -10.01 -23.58
C THR A 49 -18.36 -10.15 -24.67
N PHE A 50 -17.95 -10.34 -25.92
CA PHE A 50 -18.88 -10.50 -27.01
C PHE A 50 -19.71 -11.78 -26.89
N THR A 51 -21.01 -11.63 -26.66
CA THR A 51 -21.94 -12.76 -26.51
C THR A 51 -23.12 -12.72 -27.49
N THR A 52 -23.54 -11.54 -27.91
CA THR A 52 -24.74 -11.32 -28.74
C THR A 52 -24.53 -10.18 -29.71
N LYS A 53 -25.33 -10.17 -30.77
CA LYS A 53 -25.38 -9.10 -31.76
C LYS A 53 -25.68 -7.75 -31.07
N ILE A 54 -24.86 -6.74 -31.32
CA ILE A 54 -24.97 -5.40 -30.72
C ILE A 54 -24.74 -4.32 -31.78
N THR A 55 -25.32 -3.14 -31.59
CA THR A 55 -25.01 -1.99 -32.44
C THR A 55 -23.58 -1.49 -32.17
N ARG A 56 -22.93 -0.92 -33.14
CA ARG A 56 -21.60 -0.36 -33.00
C ARG A 56 -21.54 0.71 -31.89
N THR A 57 -22.57 1.57 -31.83
CA THR A 57 -22.65 2.63 -30.83
C THR A 57 -22.69 2.06 -29.40
N ASP A 58 -23.55 1.08 -29.14
CA ASP A 58 -23.65 0.47 -27.81
C ASP A 58 -22.38 -0.28 -27.44
N PHE A 59 -21.73 -0.90 -28.42
CA PHE A 59 -20.45 -1.57 -28.22
C PHE A 59 -19.34 -0.57 -27.86
N GLU A 60 -19.23 0.56 -28.59
CA GLU A 60 -18.25 1.62 -28.28
C GLU A 60 -18.52 2.24 -26.90
N ILE A 61 -19.77 2.39 -26.48
CA ILE A 61 -20.13 2.81 -25.11
C ILE A 61 -19.63 1.78 -24.08
N SER A 62 -19.80 0.48 -24.35
CA SER A 62 -19.31 -0.58 -23.47
C SER A 62 -17.77 -0.57 -23.35
N LEU A 63 -17.06 -0.38 -24.46
CA LEU A 63 -15.60 -0.22 -24.46
C LEU A 63 -15.15 0.97 -23.63
N LEU A 64 -15.80 2.12 -23.84
CA LEU A 64 -15.50 3.34 -23.07
C LEU A 64 -15.75 3.13 -21.58
N HIS A 65 -16.90 2.55 -21.24
CA HIS A 65 -17.26 2.28 -19.85
C HIS A 65 -16.24 1.36 -19.17
N PHE A 66 -15.84 0.26 -19.83
CA PHE A 66 -14.82 -0.64 -19.30
C PHE A 66 -13.46 0.06 -19.14
N ALA A 67 -13.02 0.80 -20.16
CA ALA A 67 -11.75 1.52 -20.14
C ALA A 67 -11.70 2.57 -19.02
N THR A 68 -12.78 3.35 -18.88
CA THR A 68 -12.86 4.38 -17.83
C THR A 68 -12.92 3.76 -16.44
N THR A 69 -13.70 2.70 -16.26
CA THR A 69 -13.84 2.02 -14.97
C THR A 69 -12.52 1.38 -14.51
N THR A 70 -11.81 0.70 -15.42
CA THR A 70 -10.50 0.11 -15.14
C THR A 70 -9.43 1.17 -14.87
N HIS A 71 -9.44 2.26 -15.63
CA HIS A 71 -8.51 3.37 -15.41
C HIS A 71 -8.72 4.01 -14.03
N ASN A 72 -9.94 4.40 -13.70
CA ASN A 72 -10.28 5.03 -12.42
C ASN A 72 -9.96 4.11 -11.23
N ALA A 73 -10.27 2.82 -11.35
CA ALA A 73 -9.94 1.85 -10.32
C ALA A 73 -8.41 1.67 -10.16
N THR A 74 -7.66 1.66 -11.26
CA THR A 74 -6.19 1.59 -11.23
C THR A 74 -5.60 2.80 -10.52
N GLU A 75 -6.04 4.01 -10.86
CA GLU A 75 -5.59 5.25 -10.21
C GLU A 75 -5.93 5.26 -8.72
N THR A 76 -7.13 4.80 -8.35
CA THR A 76 -7.55 4.70 -6.95
C THR A 76 -6.61 3.77 -6.16
N TRP A 77 -6.29 2.59 -6.70
CA TRP A 77 -5.39 1.65 -6.03
C TRP A 77 -3.94 2.14 -5.98
N GLN A 78 -3.47 2.85 -7.01
CA GLN A 78 -2.16 3.50 -7.00
C GLN A 78 -2.10 4.58 -5.93
N SER A 79 -3.12 5.44 -5.84
CA SER A 79 -3.21 6.45 -4.79
C SER A 79 -3.18 5.84 -3.39
N HIS A 80 -3.90 4.73 -3.17
CA HIS A 80 -3.83 4.01 -1.89
C HIS A 80 -2.45 3.41 -1.61
N ALA A 81 -1.76 2.92 -2.64
CA ALA A 81 -0.39 2.42 -2.50
C ALA A 81 0.57 3.54 -2.10
N ASP A 82 0.48 4.70 -2.74
CA ASP A 82 1.31 5.87 -2.45
C ASP A 82 1.04 6.43 -1.05
N GLN A 83 -0.23 6.50 -0.64
CA GLN A 83 -0.61 6.88 0.73
C GLN A 83 -0.04 5.91 1.77
N ALA A 84 -0.15 4.60 1.53
CA ALA A 84 0.42 3.59 2.42
C ALA A 84 1.94 3.69 2.49
N TRP A 85 2.60 4.00 1.37
CA TRP A 85 4.04 4.25 1.32
C TRP A 85 4.45 5.50 2.10
N GLN A 86 3.72 6.60 1.94
CA GLN A 86 3.96 7.84 2.70
C GLN A 86 3.76 7.63 4.20
N LEU A 87 2.71 6.92 4.61
CA LEU A 87 2.48 6.54 6.00
C LEU A 87 3.60 5.68 6.55
N HIS A 88 4.17 4.76 5.75
CA HIS A 88 5.34 3.97 6.12
C HIS A 88 6.54 4.86 6.47
N VAL A 89 6.85 5.83 5.62
CA VAL A 89 7.99 6.76 5.84
C VAL A 89 7.73 7.69 7.02
N ASN A 90 6.58 8.33 7.08
CA ASN A 90 6.24 9.29 8.13
C ASN A 90 6.17 8.65 9.51
N TRP A 91 5.55 7.46 9.60
CA TRP A 91 5.45 6.73 10.86
C TRP A 91 6.83 6.37 11.43
N ALA A 92 7.75 5.93 10.57
CA ALA A 92 9.13 5.65 10.98
C ALA A 92 9.82 6.91 11.55
N ILE A 93 9.67 8.06 10.90
CA ILE A 93 10.29 9.32 11.32
C ILE A 93 9.71 9.83 12.63
N GLU A 94 8.38 9.91 12.74
CA GLU A 94 7.72 10.49 13.92
C GLU A 94 7.92 9.62 15.18
N THR A 95 7.86 8.30 15.05
CA THR A 95 8.09 7.40 16.19
C THR A 95 9.51 7.52 16.72
N ILE A 96 10.51 7.64 15.83
CA ILE A 96 11.91 7.85 16.23
C ILE A 96 12.05 9.14 17.04
N LYS A 97 11.44 10.25 16.58
CA LYS A 97 11.58 11.55 17.24
C LYS A 97 11.05 11.54 18.68
N HIS A 98 9.84 11.06 18.89
CA HIS A 98 9.17 11.23 20.19
C HIS A 98 9.62 10.24 21.27
N ILE A 99 9.72 8.99 20.94
CA ILE A 99 9.99 7.96 21.97
C ILE A 99 11.49 7.76 22.19
N ALA A 100 12.31 7.85 21.14
CA ALA A 100 13.76 7.77 21.29
C ALA A 100 14.31 8.92 22.16
N ILE A 101 13.75 10.14 22.03
CA ILE A 101 14.13 11.28 22.87
C ILE A 101 13.92 10.98 24.35
N VAL A 102 12.75 10.44 24.73
CA VAL A 102 12.41 10.13 26.13
C VAL A 102 13.40 9.11 26.72
N HIS A 103 13.67 8.03 26.00
CA HIS A 103 14.60 7.00 26.48
C HIS A 103 16.06 7.49 26.52
N THR A 104 16.47 8.28 25.52
CA THR A 104 17.82 8.86 25.49
C THR A 104 18.01 9.85 26.62
N ALA A 105 17.02 10.70 26.90
CA ALA A 105 17.06 11.61 28.04
C ALA A 105 17.08 10.86 29.38
N GLY A 106 16.29 9.78 29.50
CA GLY A 106 16.31 8.89 30.67
C GLY A 106 17.67 8.23 30.90
N LEU A 107 18.30 7.70 29.84
CA LEU A 107 19.65 7.15 29.91
C LEU A 107 20.68 8.18 30.29
N ALA A 108 20.64 9.39 29.75
CA ALA A 108 21.53 10.48 30.10
C ALA A 108 21.37 10.88 31.57
N GLY A 109 20.12 10.95 32.07
CA GLY A 109 19.81 11.18 33.47
C GLY A 109 20.41 10.11 34.40
N CYS A 110 20.20 8.83 34.05
CA CYS A 110 20.81 7.72 34.79
C CYS A 110 22.35 7.80 34.80
N ALA A 111 22.97 8.09 33.66
CA ALA A 111 24.41 8.21 33.52
C ALA A 111 24.96 9.38 34.38
N ALA A 112 24.25 10.52 34.39
CA ALA A 112 24.63 11.66 35.24
C ALA A 112 24.56 11.31 36.72
N LEU A 113 23.54 10.62 37.21
CA LEU A 113 23.43 10.16 38.60
C LEU A 113 24.53 9.18 38.95
N LEU A 114 24.85 8.25 38.08
CA LEU A 114 25.96 7.29 38.31
C LEU A 114 27.33 7.93 38.32
N ALA A 115 27.51 9.10 37.65
CA ALA A 115 28.79 9.81 37.60
C ALA A 115 29.00 10.75 38.78
N THR A 116 27.92 11.33 39.35
CA THR A 116 28.04 12.37 40.38
C THR A 116 28.19 11.84 41.78
N ASP A 117 27.56 10.72 42.14
CA ASP A 117 27.63 10.18 43.49
C ASP A 117 27.70 8.66 43.50
N LYS A 118 28.70 8.13 44.23
CA LYS A 118 28.88 6.68 44.43
C LYS A 118 27.75 6.08 45.26
N THR A 119 27.13 6.84 46.14
CA THR A 119 26.00 6.39 46.98
C THR A 119 24.74 6.14 46.13
N LEU A 120 24.56 6.84 45.00
CA LEU A 120 23.47 6.66 44.06
C LEU A 120 23.63 5.45 43.12
N ARG A 121 24.76 4.72 43.22
CA ARG A 121 24.97 3.45 42.51
C ARG A 121 24.22 2.30 43.18
N ASN A 122 22.94 2.52 43.40
CA ASN A 122 22.05 1.52 43.98
C ASN A 122 21.37 0.67 42.87
N CYS A 123 20.71 -0.39 43.32
CA CYS A 123 20.02 -1.32 42.46
C CYS A 123 18.91 -0.61 41.63
N THR A 124 18.29 0.44 42.18
CA THR A 124 17.21 1.22 41.57
C THR A 124 17.69 1.97 40.34
N THR A 125 18.86 2.65 40.43
CA THR A 125 19.44 3.38 39.28
C THR A 125 19.86 2.43 38.16
N LEU A 126 20.44 1.28 38.50
CA LEU A 126 20.81 0.26 37.52
C LEU A 126 19.58 -0.33 36.82
N LEU A 127 18.52 -0.58 37.59
CA LEU A 127 17.26 -1.09 37.04
C LEU A 127 16.59 -0.05 36.16
N GLY A 128 16.61 1.25 36.50
CA GLY A 128 16.15 2.35 35.67
C GLY A 128 16.90 2.41 34.34
N THR A 129 18.24 2.32 34.38
CA THR A 129 19.09 2.26 33.16
C THR A 129 18.70 1.08 32.27
N LEU A 130 18.48 -0.10 32.85
CA LEU A 130 18.03 -1.28 32.11
C LEU A 130 16.65 -1.05 31.46
N CYS A 131 15.69 -0.46 32.19
CA CYS A 131 14.38 -0.15 31.66
C CYS A 131 14.45 0.78 30.43
N PHE A 132 15.22 1.87 30.50
CA PHE A 132 15.38 2.77 29.35
C PHE A 132 16.09 2.10 28.17
N SER A 133 17.11 1.25 28.44
CA SER A 133 17.80 0.50 27.38
C SER A 133 16.88 -0.50 26.69
N LEU A 134 16.08 -1.26 27.45
CA LEU A 134 15.09 -2.18 26.90
C LEU A 134 14.00 -1.42 26.13
N GLY A 135 13.56 -0.27 26.65
CA GLY A 135 12.63 0.59 25.95
C GLY A 135 13.11 1.02 24.57
N LEU A 136 14.38 1.43 24.42
CA LEU A 136 15.00 1.73 23.12
C LEU A 136 14.98 0.53 22.17
N LEU A 137 15.29 -0.66 22.68
CA LEU A 137 15.23 -1.89 21.89
C LEU A 137 13.81 -2.15 21.38
N PHE A 138 12.81 -2.04 22.27
CA PHE A 138 11.40 -2.23 21.88
C PHE A 138 10.93 -1.18 20.87
N ILE A 139 11.42 0.07 20.93
CA ILE A 139 11.14 1.09 19.92
C ILE A 139 11.69 0.67 18.55
N ALA A 140 12.95 0.21 18.50
CA ALA A 140 13.54 -0.25 17.24
C ALA A 140 12.72 -1.41 16.62
N ILE A 141 12.28 -2.36 17.45
CA ILE A 141 11.40 -3.45 17.02
C ILE A 141 10.05 -2.91 16.52
N THR A 142 9.44 -1.99 17.26
CA THR A 142 8.14 -1.36 16.89
C THR A 142 8.24 -0.66 15.55
N LEU A 143 9.32 0.09 15.30
CA LEU A 143 9.59 0.76 14.03
C LEU A 143 9.70 -0.24 12.90
N HIS A 144 10.47 -1.30 13.06
CA HIS A 144 10.64 -2.32 12.04
C HIS A 144 9.30 -3.01 11.71
N LEU A 145 8.52 -3.38 12.72
CA LEU A 145 7.24 -4.05 12.55
C LEU A 145 6.19 -3.13 11.88
N GLY A 146 6.10 -1.88 12.33
CA GLY A 146 5.18 -0.88 11.76
C GLY A 146 5.54 -0.55 10.32
N SER A 147 6.81 -0.31 10.06
CA SER A 147 7.36 -0.11 8.72
C SER A 147 7.02 -1.27 7.79
N THR A 148 7.24 -2.50 8.23
CA THR A 148 6.90 -3.71 7.45
C THR A 148 5.40 -3.81 7.18
N ALA A 149 4.55 -3.42 8.13
CA ALA A 149 3.10 -3.43 7.96
C ALA A 149 2.64 -2.52 6.80
N TYR A 150 3.14 -1.29 6.76
CA TYR A 150 2.81 -0.33 5.70
C TYR A 150 3.40 -0.73 4.34
N LEU A 151 4.62 -1.27 4.33
CA LEU A 151 5.24 -1.79 3.11
C LEU A 151 4.39 -2.93 2.51
N LYS A 152 3.90 -3.86 3.35
CA LYS A 152 3.01 -4.94 2.89
C LYS A 152 1.71 -4.40 2.31
N ARG A 153 1.12 -3.37 2.91
CA ARG A 153 -0.09 -2.72 2.37
C ARG A 153 0.18 -2.02 1.04
N ALA A 154 1.29 -1.29 0.94
CA ALA A 154 1.66 -0.63 -0.31
C ALA A 154 1.88 -1.64 -1.45
N GLN A 155 2.60 -2.72 -1.20
CA GLN A 155 2.80 -3.82 -2.17
C GLN A 155 1.48 -4.45 -2.59
N ASP A 156 0.58 -4.63 -1.66
CA ASP A 156 -0.73 -5.16 -1.85
C ASP A 156 -1.58 -4.26 -2.77
N HIS A 157 -1.71 -2.98 -2.47
CA HIS A 157 -2.44 -2.03 -3.30
C HIS A 157 -1.83 -1.88 -4.70
N HIS A 158 -0.50 -1.90 -4.79
CA HIS A 158 0.20 -1.88 -6.09
C HIS A 158 -0.09 -3.15 -6.91
N GLY A 159 -0.10 -4.31 -6.27
CA GLY A 159 -0.50 -5.57 -6.91
C GLY A 159 -1.93 -5.51 -7.46
N ARG A 160 -2.87 -4.88 -6.74
CA ARG A 160 -4.24 -4.65 -7.22
C ARG A 160 -4.28 -3.74 -8.43
N ALA A 161 -3.64 -2.58 -8.33
CA ALA A 161 -3.60 -1.65 -9.44
C ALA A 161 -3.15 -2.37 -10.73
N ASN A 162 -2.09 -3.18 -10.63
CA ASN A 162 -1.59 -3.96 -11.76
C ASN A 162 -2.58 -5.02 -12.24
N SER A 163 -3.24 -5.74 -11.33
CA SER A 163 -4.23 -6.77 -11.69
C SER A 163 -5.45 -6.16 -12.35
N VAL A 164 -5.96 -5.03 -11.84
CA VAL A 164 -7.07 -4.28 -12.44
C VAL A 164 -6.68 -3.75 -13.82
N ARG A 165 -5.50 -3.14 -13.95
CA ARG A 165 -4.99 -2.60 -15.20
C ARG A 165 -4.89 -3.66 -16.30
N ASN A 166 -4.50 -4.88 -15.94
CA ASN A 166 -4.32 -5.99 -16.87
C ASN A 166 -5.60 -6.82 -17.08
N SER A 167 -6.72 -6.45 -16.47
CA SER A 167 -7.99 -7.15 -16.64
C SER A 167 -8.50 -7.03 -18.06
N THR A 168 -8.86 -8.16 -18.68
CA THR A 168 -9.37 -8.23 -20.05
C THR A 168 -10.84 -8.61 -20.12
N SER A 169 -11.54 -8.72 -18.98
CA SER A 169 -12.98 -8.97 -18.89
C SER A 169 -13.54 -8.38 -17.59
N TRP A 170 -14.87 -8.23 -17.52
CA TRP A 170 -15.55 -7.81 -16.28
C TRP A 170 -15.34 -8.80 -15.13
N GLU A 171 -15.32 -10.09 -15.41
CA GLU A 171 -15.05 -11.12 -14.40
C GLU A 171 -13.62 -10.99 -13.86
N ALA A 172 -12.63 -10.83 -14.73
CA ALA A 172 -11.25 -10.61 -14.34
C ALA A 172 -11.08 -9.31 -13.52
N TYR A 173 -11.79 -8.24 -13.91
CA TYR A 173 -11.82 -6.98 -13.16
C TYR A 173 -12.40 -7.16 -11.76
N VAL A 174 -13.56 -7.81 -11.63
CA VAL A 174 -14.21 -8.08 -10.34
C VAL A 174 -13.34 -9.00 -9.49
N ALA A 175 -12.75 -10.04 -10.08
CA ALA A 175 -11.82 -10.92 -9.41
C ALA A 175 -10.59 -10.16 -8.90
N ALA A 176 -10.00 -9.28 -9.71
CA ALA A 176 -8.88 -8.43 -9.31
C ALA A 176 -9.25 -7.48 -8.17
N GLN A 177 -10.48 -7.03 -8.07
CA GLN A 177 -10.96 -6.22 -6.95
C GLN A 177 -11.26 -7.02 -5.68
N SER A 178 -11.76 -8.24 -5.82
CA SER A 178 -12.22 -9.08 -4.71
C SER A 178 -11.14 -10.05 -4.17
N SER A 179 -10.13 -10.42 -4.95
CA SER A 179 -9.10 -11.42 -4.65
C SER A 179 -8.12 -11.02 -3.55
N TYR A 180 -8.61 -10.36 -2.52
CA TYR A 180 -7.77 -9.53 -1.68
C TYR A 180 -7.48 -10.15 -0.33
N GLN A 181 -6.20 -10.14 0.04
CA GLN A 181 -5.78 -10.35 1.42
C GLN A 181 -6.32 -9.19 2.27
N LYS A 182 -7.56 -9.31 2.77
CA LYS A 182 -8.21 -8.32 3.66
C LYS A 182 -7.33 -7.86 4.84
N ASP A 183 -6.23 -8.56 5.08
CA ASP A 183 -5.37 -8.44 6.24
C ASP A 183 -3.89 -8.19 5.92
N ALA A 184 -3.57 -7.65 4.70
CA ALA A 184 -2.18 -7.31 4.39
C ALA A 184 -1.59 -6.37 5.46
N GLY A 185 -0.56 -6.83 6.14
CA GLY A 185 0.11 -6.07 7.19
C GLY A 185 -0.58 -6.05 8.56
N LYS A 186 -1.79 -6.61 8.76
CA LYS A 186 -2.53 -6.56 10.03
C LYS A 186 -1.77 -7.17 11.20
N ARG A 187 -1.20 -8.35 11.02
CA ARG A 187 -0.39 -9.03 12.07
C ARG A 187 0.81 -8.19 12.47
N TRP A 188 1.49 -7.59 11.51
CA TRP A 188 2.63 -6.72 11.76
C TRP A 188 2.24 -5.45 12.53
N THR A 189 1.08 -4.85 12.20
CA THR A 189 0.53 -3.73 12.97
C THR A 189 0.22 -4.12 14.41
N GLN A 190 -0.37 -5.29 14.64
CA GLN A 190 -0.67 -5.78 16.00
C GLN A 190 0.61 -5.98 16.83
N TYR A 191 1.64 -6.60 16.24
CA TYR A 191 2.93 -6.76 16.92
C TYR A 191 3.60 -5.41 17.18
N ALA A 192 3.54 -4.46 16.24
CA ALA A 192 4.06 -3.12 16.45
C ALA A 192 3.33 -2.39 17.61
N GLN A 193 2.02 -2.55 17.74
CA GLN A 193 1.26 -1.99 18.86
C GLN A 193 1.70 -2.61 20.20
N ILE A 194 1.82 -3.93 20.29
CA ILE A 194 2.24 -4.63 21.51
C ILE A 194 3.65 -4.17 21.94
N THR A 195 4.60 -4.13 21.00
CA THR A 195 5.98 -3.69 21.31
C THR A 195 6.05 -2.20 21.64
N GLY A 196 5.20 -1.36 21.04
CA GLY A 196 5.05 0.05 21.37
C GLY A 196 4.54 0.27 22.80
N TRP A 197 3.53 -0.47 23.21
CA TRP A 197 3.04 -0.44 24.60
C TRP A 197 4.09 -0.93 25.60
N ALA A 198 4.85 -1.97 25.25
CA ALA A 198 5.96 -2.43 26.07
C ALA A 198 7.02 -1.32 26.25
N ALA A 199 7.42 -0.64 25.18
CA ALA A 199 8.36 0.48 25.24
C ALA A 199 7.85 1.61 26.16
N ALA A 200 6.57 2.01 26.01
CA ALA A 200 5.96 3.03 26.86
C ALA A 200 5.94 2.61 28.35
N SER A 201 5.64 1.34 28.63
CA SER A 201 5.67 0.82 30.01
C SER A 201 7.08 0.88 30.61
N PHE A 202 8.12 0.53 29.86
CA PHE A 202 9.50 0.65 30.31
C PHE A 202 9.90 2.11 30.58
N ALA A 203 9.42 3.08 29.80
CA ALA A 203 9.65 4.50 30.06
C ALA A 203 9.02 4.93 31.40
N ILE A 204 7.76 4.57 31.64
CA ILE A 204 7.04 4.92 32.88
C ILE A 204 7.73 4.30 34.09
N ILE A 205 8.08 3.02 34.03
CA ILE A 205 8.80 2.32 35.10
C ILE A 205 10.15 2.98 35.34
N GLY A 206 10.91 3.28 34.28
CA GLY A 206 12.22 3.91 34.38
C GLY A 206 12.15 5.29 35.05
N VAL A 207 11.17 6.11 34.72
CA VAL A 207 10.93 7.41 35.35
C VAL A 207 10.57 7.23 36.84
N GLY A 208 9.69 6.28 37.18
CA GLY A 208 9.33 5.98 38.56
C GLY A 208 10.54 5.57 39.41
N LEU A 209 11.42 4.76 38.85
CA LEU A 209 12.66 4.34 39.54
C LEU A 209 13.63 5.51 39.73
N LEU A 210 13.75 6.43 38.76
CA LEU A 210 14.56 7.63 38.93
C LEU A 210 14.01 8.55 40.03
N ILE A 211 12.71 8.76 40.08
CA ILE A 211 12.07 9.56 41.14
C ILE A 211 12.31 8.92 42.50
N ALA A 212 12.14 7.60 42.63
CA ALA A 212 12.42 6.89 43.85
C ALA A 212 13.89 7.00 44.32
N THR A 213 14.86 7.00 43.38
CA THR A 213 16.27 7.20 43.68
C THR A 213 16.55 8.61 44.18
N LEU A 214 15.88 9.63 43.69
CA LEU A 214 16.08 11.03 44.08
C LEU A 214 15.40 11.38 45.38
N SER A 215 14.43 10.58 45.85
CA SER A 215 13.69 10.79 47.08
C SER A 215 14.23 9.99 48.28
N SER A 216 15.18 9.09 48.06
CA SER A 216 15.89 8.27 49.08
C SER A 216 17.22 8.92 49.49
#